data_02be187a7815ffd95cbaf7df4783dfd1
#
_entry.id   02be187a7815ffd95cbaf7df4783dfd1
#
_cell.length_a   1.000
_cell.length_b   1.000
_cell.length_c   1.000
_cell.angle_alpha   90.00
_cell.angle_beta   90.00
_cell.angle_gamma   90.00
#
_symmetry.space_group_name_H-M   'P 1'
#
loop_
_entity.id
_entity.type
_entity.pdbx_description
1 polymer ?
#
loop_
_entity_poly.entity_id
_entity_poly.type
_entity_poly.pdbx_seq_one_letter_code
_entity_poly.pdbx_strand_id
1 'polypeptide(L)'
;ADTSRVRLGAYVGEGTTVMHEGFINFNAGTQGPNMVEGRISAGVFCGAGSDIGGGASIMGTLSGGGTEVISLGEKCLLGANAGAGISLGDRCTIEAGLYVTGGTIVTLLDDHKQVSGKSKARDLSGQSDLLFRRNSVTGAVECLTNKTAVELNSTLHATN
;
A
#
# COMPACT_ATOMS: atom_id res chain seq x y z
N ALA A 1 16.72 -20.10 -3.14
CA ALA A 1 15.69 -19.32 -2.44
C ALA A 1 15.17 -20.11 -1.24
N ASP A 2 14.83 -19.39 -0.19
CA ASP A 2 14.22 -19.98 1.00
C ASP A 2 12.74 -20.24 0.74
N THR A 3 12.34 -21.51 0.66
CA THR A 3 10.96 -21.91 0.32
C THR A 3 9.95 -21.63 1.44
N SER A 4 10.39 -21.30 2.64
CA SER A 4 9.51 -20.82 3.70
C SER A 4 9.13 -19.35 3.52
N ARG A 5 9.94 -18.58 2.83
CA ARG A 5 9.75 -17.14 2.62
C ARG A 5 9.24 -16.80 1.20
N VAL A 6 9.68 -17.55 0.19
CA VAL A 6 9.17 -17.46 -1.18
C VAL A 6 8.57 -18.84 -1.51
N ARG A 7 7.26 -18.91 -1.43
CA ARG A 7 6.52 -20.16 -1.42
C ARG A 7 6.16 -20.64 -2.83
N LEU A 8 5.63 -21.86 -2.92
CA LEU A 8 5.31 -22.52 -4.18
C LEU A 8 4.37 -21.66 -5.05
N GLY A 9 4.71 -21.54 -6.33
CA GLY A 9 3.94 -20.76 -7.29
C GLY A 9 4.15 -19.26 -7.22
N ALA A 10 4.99 -18.76 -6.32
CA ALA A 10 5.31 -17.33 -6.26
C ALA A 10 6.11 -16.90 -7.50
N TYR A 11 5.74 -15.74 -8.04
CA TYR A 11 6.48 -15.11 -9.13
C TYR A 11 7.32 -13.95 -8.58
N VAL A 12 8.62 -14.03 -8.77
CA VAL A 12 9.55 -12.96 -8.35
C VAL A 12 10.12 -12.33 -9.62
N GLY A 13 9.59 -11.15 -9.96
CA GLY A 13 10.01 -10.43 -11.17
C GLY A 13 11.44 -9.92 -11.08
N GLU A 14 12.02 -9.67 -12.24
CA GLU A 14 13.41 -9.21 -12.35
C GLU A 14 13.64 -7.93 -11.55
N GLY A 15 14.76 -7.87 -10.83
CA GLY A 15 15.15 -6.73 -9.99
C GLY A 15 14.45 -6.70 -8.63
N THR A 16 13.61 -7.66 -8.30
CA THR A 16 12.98 -7.73 -6.96
C THR A 16 14.00 -8.16 -5.92
N THR A 17 14.04 -7.42 -4.83
CA THR A 17 14.82 -7.76 -3.63
C THR A 17 13.87 -8.17 -2.51
N VAL A 18 14.03 -9.40 -1.99
CA VAL A 18 13.30 -9.88 -0.82
C VAL A 18 14.25 -9.80 0.37
N MET A 19 14.00 -8.84 1.23
CA MET A 19 14.82 -8.59 2.42
C MET A 19 14.54 -9.63 3.50
N HIS A 20 15.30 -9.57 4.62
CA HIS A 20 15.25 -10.58 5.68
C HIS A 20 13.84 -10.89 6.19
N GLU A 21 13.02 -9.87 6.40
CA GLU A 21 11.63 -10.02 6.89
C GLU A 21 10.60 -10.12 5.75
N GLY A 22 11.05 -10.12 4.49
CA GLY A 22 10.17 -10.22 3.33
C GLY A 22 9.60 -11.61 3.16
N PHE A 23 8.33 -11.67 2.70
CA PHE A 23 7.61 -12.92 2.53
C PHE A 23 6.67 -12.81 1.31
N ILE A 24 6.75 -13.80 0.43
CA ILE A 24 5.87 -13.92 -0.74
C ILE A 24 5.18 -15.27 -0.68
N ASN A 25 3.86 -15.25 -0.48
CA ASN A 25 3.06 -16.42 -0.24
C ASN A 25 2.75 -17.21 -1.53
N PHE A 26 1.99 -18.29 -1.41
CA PHE A 26 1.58 -19.13 -2.53
C PHE A 26 0.95 -18.31 -3.65
N ASN A 27 1.43 -18.52 -4.88
CA ASN A 27 0.86 -17.92 -6.09
C ASN A 27 0.79 -16.38 -6.07
N ALA A 28 1.45 -15.74 -5.13
CA ALA A 28 1.63 -14.30 -5.10
C ALA A 28 2.79 -13.89 -6.01
N GLY A 29 2.95 -12.61 -6.25
CA GLY A 29 4.04 -12.19 -7.10
C GLY A 29 4.35 -10.71 -7.08
N THR A 30 5.53 -10.41 -7.61
CA THR A 30 6.02 -9.07 -7.87
C THR A 30 6.37 -8.94 -9.34
N GLN A 31 5.95 -7.86 -9.97
CA GLN A 31 6.29 -7.60 -11.37
C GLN A 31 7.79 -7.34 -11.53
N GLY A 32 8.40 -6.65 -10.55
CA GLY A 32 9.78 -6.22 -10.52
C GLY A 32 10.08 -4.99 -11.39
N PRO A 33 11.05 -4.19 -10.95
CA PRO A 33 11.77 -4.31 -9.68
C PRO A 33 10.90 -3.93 -8.48
N ASN A 34 11.06 -4.63 -7.36
CA ASN A 34 10.33 -4.35 -6.13
C ASN A 34 11.26 -4.50 -4.92
N MET A 35 10.93 -3.79 -3.84
CA MET A 35 11.51 -4.04 -2.53
C MET A 35 10.47 -4.72 -1.65
N VAL A 36 10.78 -5.90 -1.11
CA VAL A 36 9.86 -6.67 -0.27
C VAL A 36 10.49 -6.90 1.09
N GLU A 37 10.06 -6.12 2.06
CA GLU A 37 10.44 -6.26 3.48
C GLU A 37 9.25 -6.62 4.36
N GLY A 38 8.07 -6.72 3.79
CA GLY A 38 6.83 -7.08 4.44
C GLY A 38 6.24 -8.34 3.83
N ARG A 39 4.98 -8.60 4.18
CA ARG A 39 4.26 -9.82 3.82
C ARG A 39 3.32 -9.58 2.64
N ILE A 40 3.52 -10.35 1.57
CA ILE A 40 2.58 -10.42 0.43
C ILE A 40 1.78 -11.72 0.58
N SER A 41 0.47 -11.59 0.80
CA SER A 41 -0.43 -12.72 1.01
C SER A 41 -0.67 -13.52 -0.27
N ALA A 42 -1.19 -14.72 -0.13
CA ALA A 42 -1.44 -15.63 -1.25
C ALA A 42 -2.28 -14.96 -2.34
N GLY A 43 -1.86 -15.15 -3.59
CA GLY A 43 -2.55 -14.64 -4.77
C GLY A 43 -2.40 -13.14 -5.03
N VAL A 44 -1.77 -12.39 -4.14
CA VAL A 44 -1.60 -10.93 -4.29
C VAL A 44 -0.48 -10.63 -5.28
N PHE A 45 -0.72 -9.71 -6.20
CA PHE A 45 0.29 -9.24 -7.15
C PHE A 45 0.62 -7.77 -6.94
N CYS A 46 1.92 -7.47 -6.93
CA CYS A 46 2.44 -6.10 -6.73
C CYS A 46 3.09 -5.61 -8.01
N GLY A 47 2.66 -4.46 -8.51
CA GLY A 47 3.21 -3.84 -9.71
C GLY A 47 4.65 -3.34 -9.52
N ALA A 48 5.32 -3.09 -10.63
CA ALA A 48 6.72 -2.66 -10.66
C ALA A 48 6.95 -1.38 -9.87
N GLY A 49 8.09 -1.32 -9.17
CA GLY A 49 8.50 -0.13 -8.40
C GLY A 49 7.79 0.03 -7.07
N SER A 50 6.90 -0.89 -6.69
CA SER A 50 6.25 -0.85 -5.39
C SER A 50 7.18 -1.34 -4.29
N ASP A 51 7.09 -0.68 -3.14
CA ASP A 51 7.91 -0.92 -1.96
C ASP A 51 7.00 -1.40 -0.82
N ILE A 52 7.24 -2.61 -0.35
CA ILE A 52 6.52 -3.20 0.78
C ILE A 52 7.42 -3.07 2.00
N GLY A 53 7.18 -2.03 2.79
CA GLY A 53 8.02 -1.67 3.94
C GLY A 53 8.13 -2.75 4.99
N GLY A 54 9.11 -2.60 5.88
CA GLY A 54 9.38 -3.57 6.94
C GLY A 54 8.17 -3.84 7.81
N GLY A 55 7.75 -5.10 7.92
CA GLY A 55 6.58 -5.49 8.69
C GLY A 55 5.24 -5.10 8.10
N ALA A 56 5.21 -4.47 6.92
CA ALA A 56 3.95 -4.18 6.24
C ALA A 56 3.24 -5.47 5.82
N SER A 57 1.92 -5.42 5.71
CA SER A 57 1.10 -6.57 5.39
C SER A 57 0.05 -6.23 4.35
N ILE A 58 -0.12 -7.12 3.37
CA ILE A 58 -1.19 -7.01 2.38
C ILE A 58 -2.16 -8.16 2.63
N MET A 59 -3.44 -7.86 2.84
CA MET A 59 -4.47 -8.89 2.97
C MET A 59 -4.69 -9.58 1.61
N GLY A 60 -5.08 -10.85 1.63
CA GLY A 60 -5.31 -11.62 0.40
C GLY A 60 -6.57 -11.18 -0.35
N THR A 61 -7.64 -10.88 0.38
CA THR A 61 -8.92 -10.47 -0.18
C THR A 61 -9.42 -9.18 0.46
N LEU A 62 -10.26 -8.46 -0.28
CA LEU A 62 -10.89 -7.24 0.22
C LEU A 62 -11.60 -7.53 1.55
N SER A 63 -11.22 -6.80 2.60
CA SER A 63 -11.77 -7.01 3.94
C SER A 63 -13.27 -6.65 3.98
N GLY A 64 -14.01 -7.35 4.84
CA GLY A 64 -15.44 -7.15 4.98
C GLY A 64 -16.29 -8.12 4.16
N GLY A 65 -15.77 -9.30 3.82
CA GLY A 65 -16.52 -10.38 3.16
C GLY A 65 -16.44 -10.37 1.64
N GLY A 66 -15.52 -9.61 1.07
CA GLY A 66 -15.26 -9.62 -0.38
C GLY A 66 -14.50 -10.86 -0.83
N THR A 67 -14.76 -11.31 -2.06
CA THR A 67 -14.01 -12.37 -2.74
C THR A 67 -12.94 -11.82 -3.67
N GLU A 68 -12.89 -10.50 -3.83
CA GLU A 68 -11.92 -9.83 -4.68
C GLU A 68 -10.51 -9.94 -4.10
N VAL A 69 -9.58 -10.45 -4.93
CA VAL A 69 -8.17 -10.55 -4.56
C VAL A 69 -7.54 -9.16 -4.60
N ILE A 70 -6.86 -8.79 -3.52
CA ILE A 70 -6.16 -7.51 -3.44
C ILE A 70 -4.96 -7.50 -4.38
N SER A 71 -4.73 -6.35 -5.01
CA SER A 71 -3.54 -6.09 -5.80
C SER A 71 -3.00 -4.69 -5.52
N LEU A 72 -1.69 -4.52 -5.70
CA LEU A 72 -1.04 -3.22 -5.71
C LEU A 72 -0.61 -2.90 -7.14
N GLY A 73 -0.86 -1.66 -7.56
CA GLY A 73 -0.36 -1.16 -8.82
C GLY A 73 1.14 -0.86 -8.77
N GLU A 74 1.60 -0.06 -9.71
CA GLU A 74 3.01 0.34 -9.82
C GLU A 74 3.34 1.50 -8.88
N LYS A 75 4.58 1.53 -8.42
CA LYS A 75 5.15 2.65 -7.61
C LYS A 75 4.32 2.97 -6.36
N CYS A 76 3.76 1.94 -5.74
CA CYS A 76 3.11 2.07 -4.43
C CYS A 76 4.15 1.99 -3.31
N LEU A 77 3.85 2.65 -2.20
CA LEU A 77 4.64 2.57 -0.98
C LEU A 77 3.76 2.18 0.20
N LEU A 78 4.06 1.05 0.81
CA LEU A 78 3.56 0.71 2.15
C LEU A 78 4.66 1.03 3.15
N GLY A 79 4.43 2.00 4.01
CA GLY A 79 5.35 2.34 5.08
C GLY A 79 5.54 1.18 6.06
N ALA A 80 6.56 1.25 6.91
CA ALA A 80 6.82 0.21 7.90
C ALA A 80 5.58 -0.07 8.75
N ASN A 81 5.25 -1.36 8.93
CA ASN A 81 4.08 -1.81 9.69
C ASN A 81 2.73 -1.29 9.18
N ALA A 82 2.67 -0.79 7.94
CA ALA A 82 1.41 -0.45 7.30
C ALA A 82 0.65 -1.71 6.89
N GLY A 83 -0.66 -1.58 6.68
CA GLY A 83 -1.48 -2.68 6.21
C GLY A 83 -2.43 -2.24 5.09
N ALA A 84 -2.55 -3.07 4.07
CA ALA A 84 -3.46 -2.86 2.96
C ALA A 84 -4.54 -3.94 2.95
N GLY A 85 -5.76 -3.57 3.34
CA GLY A 85 -6.97 -4.39 3.27
C GLY A 85 -7.88 -4.02 2.09
N ILE A 86 -7.40 -3.16 1.20
CA ILE A 86 -8.01 -2.76 -0.07
C ILE A 86 -6.97 -2.85 -1.17
N SER A 87 -7.41 -2.93 -2.42
CA SER A 87 -6.50 -2.79 -3.56
C SER A 87 -6.05 -1.34 -3.71
N LEU A 88 -4.82 -1.15 -4.15
CA LEU A 88 -4.27 0.16 -4.49
C LEU A 88 -3.99 0.20 -5.99
N GLY A 89 -4.37 1.28 -6.64
CA GLY A 89 -3.94 1.56 -8.01
C GLY A 89 -2.46 1.99 -8.03
N ASP A 90 -2.06 2.71 -9.04
CA ASP A 90 -0.68 3.16 -9.16
C ASP A 90 -0.36 4.35 -8.25
N ARG A 91 0.89 4.45 -7.79
CA ARG A 91 1.40 5.60 -7.04
C ARG A 91 0.61 5.91 -5.77
N CYS A 92 0.16 4.87 -5.09
CA CYS A 92 -0.52 5.01 -3.80
C CYS A 92 0.48 4.82 -2.66
N THR A 93 0.22 5.50 -1.55
CA THR A 93 1.01 5.38 -0.32
C THR A 93 0.10 5.14 0.87
N ILE A 94 0.49 4.22 1.73
CA ILE A 94 -0.08 4.09 3.09
C ILE A 94 1.04 4.43 4.08
N GLU A 95 0.76 5.39 4.95
CA GLU A 95 1.71 5.83 5.98
C GLU A 95 2.14 4.68 6.90
N ALA A 96 3.36 4.74 7.39
CA ALA A 96 3.87 3.77 8.36
C ALA A 96 2.93 3.64 9.58
N GLY A 97 2.71 2.41 10.01
CA GLY A 97 1.88 2.10 11.17
C GLY A 97 0.37 2.20 10.94
N LEU A 98 -0.08 2.56 9.75
CA LEU A 98 -1.50 2.69 9.45
C LEU A 98 -2.01 1.42 8.75
N TYR A 99 -3.06 0.81 9.31
CA TYR A 99 -3.75 -0.31 8.69
C TYR A 99 -5.08 0.15 8.10
N VAL A 100 -5.21 0.11 6.77
CA VAL A 100 -6.43 0.50 6.05
C VAL A 100 -7.20 -0.76 5.65
N THR A 101 -8.36 -0.97 6.25
CA THR A 101 -9.27 -2.07 5.89
C THR A 101 -10.46 -1.54 5.10
N GLY A 102 -11.22 -2.43 4.46
CA GLY A 102 -12.37 -2.02 3.65
C GLY A 102 -13.41 -1.21 4.42
N GLY A 103 -13.59 -1.48 5.72
CA GLY A 103 -14.53 -0.78 6.59
C GLY A 103 -13.98 0.50 7.22
N THR A 104 -12.71 0.82 7.05
CA THR A 104 -12.12 2.05 7.60
C THR A 104 -12.84 3.27 7.04
N ILE A 105 -13.32 4.15 7.93
CA ILE A 105 -13.87 5.44 7.53
C ILE A 105 -12.73 6.40 7.27
N VAL A 106 -12.69 6.91 6.05
CA VAL A 106 -11.63 7.80 5.57
C VAL A 106 -12.19 9.20 5.39
N THR A 107 -11.51 10.17 5.98
CA THR A 107 -11.79 11.59 5.74
C THR A 107 -11.07 12.01 4.46
N LEU A 108 -11.83 12.46 3.47
CA LEU A 108 -11.29 12.92 2.19
C LEU A 108 -10.87 14.37 2.30
N LEU A 109 -9.65 14.66 1.87
CA LEU A 109 -9.09 16.01 1.83
C LEU A 109 -8.95 16.48 0.38
N ASP A 110 -9.26 17.75 0.14
CA ASP A 110 -9.05 18.39 -1.16
C ASP A 110 -7.59 18.86 -1.34
N ASP A 111 -7.31 19.53 -2.46
CA ASP A 111 -5.96 20.04 -2.78
C ASP A 111 -5.46 21.11 -1.80
N HIS A 112 -6.36 21.72 -1.05
CA HIS A 112 -6.04 22.69 0.00
C HIS A 112 -6.01 22.04 1.39
N LYS A 113 -6.07 20.69 1.45
CA LYS A 113 -6.11 19.90 2.70
C LYS A 113 -7.32 20.20 3.59
N GLN A 114 -8.39 20.69 2.97
CA GLN A 114 -9.66 20.88 3.66
C GLN A 114 -10.53 19.64 3.47
N VAL A 115 -11.36 19.35 4.49
CA VAL A 115 -12.28 18.21 4.43
C VAL A 115 -13.31 18.42 3.33
N SER A 116 -13.34 17.49 2.37
CA SER A 116 -14.32 17.48 1.28
C SER A 116 -15.43 16.44 1.46
N GLY A 117 -15.23 15.48 2.37
CA GLY A 117 -16.21 14.44 2.65
C GLY A 117 -15.60 13.26 3.40
N LYS A 118 -16.39 12.20 3.51
CA LYS A 118 -15.98 10.92 4.11
C LYS A 118 -16.40 9.78 3.20
N SER A 119 -15.63 8.69 3.22
CA SER A 119 -15.90 7.48 2.46
C SER A 119 -15.41 6.26 3.23
N LYS A 120 -15.98 5.08 2.95
CA LYS A 120 -15.33 3.84 3.36
C LYS A 120 -14.15 3.57 2.44
N ALA A 121 -13.08 3.05 3.00
CA ALA A 121 -11.87 2.75 2.21
C ALA A 121 -12.16 1.78 1.05
N ARG A 122 -13.11 0.85 1.21
CA ARG A 122 -13.52 -0.06 0.12
C ARG A 122 -13.97 0.67 -1.14
N ASP A 123 -14.57 1.85 -1.00
CA ASP A 123 -15.06 2.64 -2.14
C ASP A 123 -13.90 3.33 -2.89
N LEU A 124 -12.71 3.35 -2.28
CA LEU A 124 -11.48 3.87 -2.86
C LEU A 124 -10.59 2.76 -3.44
N SER A 125 -10.98 1.49 -3.27
CA SER A 125 -10.19 0.34 -3.72
C SER A 125 -9.88 0.42 -5.21
N GLY A 126 -8.61 0.23 -5.57
CA GLY A 126 -8.14 0.23 -6.96
C GLY A 126 -7.89 1.61 -7.57
N GLN A 127 -8.18 2.70 -6.87
CA GLN A 127 -7.89 4.04 -7.37
C GLN A 127 -6.39 4.35 -7.25
N SER A 128 -5.89 5.17 -8.18
CA SER A 128 -4.49 5.59 -8.23
C SER A 128 -4.26 6.94 -7.56
N ASP A 129 -3.01 7.24 -7.27
CA ASP A 129 -2.56 8.54 -6.77
C ASP A 129 -3.19 8.94 -5.43
N LEU A 130 -3.37 7.97 -4.53
CA LEU A 130 -3.92 8.18 -3.19
C LEU A 130 -2.84 8.08 -2.11
N LEU A 131 -2.89 8.97 -1.15
CA LEU A 131 -2.11 8.91 0.08
C LEU A 131 -3.05 8.75 1.27
N PHE A 132 -2.87 7.66 2.02
CA PHE A 132 -3.58 7.40 3.27
C PHE A 132 -2.65 7.71 4.45
N ARG A 133 -3.11 8.53 5.36
CA ARG A 133 -2.37 8.91 6.57
C ARG A 133 -3.29 9.01 7.78
N ARG A 134 -2.71 8.95 8.97
CA ARG A 134 -3.42 9.25 10.21
C ARG A 134 -3.20 10.71 10.60
N ASN A 135 -4.26 11.40 10.96
CA ASN A 135 -4.12 12.69 11.63
C ASN A 135 -3.68 12.44 13.08
N SER A 136 -2.49 12.88 13.42
CA SER A 136 -1.89 12.60 14.74
C SER A 136 -2.60 13.31 15.89
N VAL A 137 -3.41 14.33 15.61
CA VAL A 137 -4.19 15.08 16.62
C VAL A 137 -5.54 14.46 16.86
N THR A 138 -6.28 14.13 15.79
CA THR A 138 -7.65 13.61 15.87
C THR A 138 -7.73 12.10 15.82
N GLY A 139 -6.70 11.43 15.32
CA GLY A 139 -6.70 9.99 15.04
C GLY A 139 -7.45 9.60 13.76
N ALA A 140 -8.05 10.54 13.06
CA ALA A 140 -8.79 10.26 11.83
C ALA A 140 -7.84 9.74 10.74
N VAL A 141 -8.32 8.76 9.98
CA VAL A 141 -7.65 8.32 8.75
C VAL A 141 -8.03 9.29 7.65
N GLU A 142 -7.03 9.86 7.01
CA GLU A 142 -7.22 10.86 5.95
C GLU A 142 -6.70 10.32 4.64
N CYS A 143 -7.37 10.69 3.55
CA CYS A 143 -6.93 10.40 2.19
C CYS A 143 -6.85 11.70 1.40
N LEU A 144 -5.70 11.89 0.74
CA LEU A 144 -5.46 13.01 -0.17
C LEU A 144 -4.79 12.49 -1.44
N THR A 145 -4.72 13.31 -2.48
CA THR A 145 -4.05 12.90 -3.71
C THR A 145 -2.54 12.90 -3.52
N ASN A 146 -1.87 11.86 -3.99
CA ASN A 146 -0.42 11.70 -3.83
C ASN A 146 0.40 12.75 -4.61
N LYS A 147 -0.20 13.40 -5.59
CA LYS A 147 0.43 14.55 -6.28
C LYS A 147 0.77 15.67 -5.30
N THR A 148 -0.15 15.99 -4.41
CA THR A 148 0.08 17.00 -3.36
C THR A 148 1.19 16.58 -2.41
N ALA A 149 1.29 15.30 -2.08
CA ALA A 149 2.35 14.77 -1.22
C ALA A 149 3.73 14.84 -1.90
N VAL A 150 3.79 14.55 -3.21
CA VAL A 150 5.03 14.65 -3.99
C VAL A 150 5.51 16.10 -4.08
N GLU A 151 4.60 17.04 -4.32
CA GLU A 151 4.91 18.47 -4.34
C GLU A 151 5.42 18.96 -2.98
N LEU A 152 4.81 18.53 -1.89
CA LEU A 152 5.27 18.85 -0.53
C LEU A 152 6.66 18.29 -0.25
N ASN A 153 6.95 17.05 -0.66
CA ASN A 153 8.27 16.45 -0.49
C ASN A 153 9.33 17.19 -1.31
N SER A 154 9.01 17.57 -2.54
CA SER A 154 9.94 18.34 -3.37
C SER A 154 10.21 19.73 -2.78
N THR A 155 9.21 20.39 -2.20
CA THR A 155 9.35 21.67 -1.52
C THR A 155 10.20 21.55 -0.24
N LEU A 156 10.00 20.47 0.54
CA LEU A 156 10.79 20.19 1.74
C LEU A 156 12.25 19.88 1.41
N HIS A 157 12.50 19.18 0.32
CA HIS A 157 13.86 18.88 -0.14
C HIS A 157 14.55 20.08 -0.81
N ALA A 158 13.82 21.03 -1.35
CA ALA A 158 14.36 22.24 -1.94
C ALA A 158 14.80 23.28 -0.89
N THR A 159 14.37 23.13 0.37
CA THR A 159 14.72 24.02 1.49
C THR A 159 15.81 23.48 2.40
N ASN A 160 16.36 22.33 2.08
CA ASN A 160 17.54 21.73 2.75
C ASN A 160 18.76 21.89 1.81
#